data_a4dc1243e4e071a932ab1f94580c7fc3
#
_entry.id   a4dc1243e4e071a932ab1f94580c7fc3
#
_cell.length_a   1.000
_cell.length_b   1.000
_cell.length_c   1.000
_cell.angle_alpha   90.00
_cell.angle_beta   90.00
_cell.angle_gamma   90.00
#
_symmetry.space_group_name_H-M   'P 1'
#
loop_
_entity.id
_entity.type
_entity.pdbx_description
1 polymer ?
#
loop_
_entity_poly.entity_id
_entity_poly.type
_entity_poly.pdbx_seq_one_letter_code
_entity_poly.pdbx_strand_id
1 'polypeptide(L)'
;PGSAHLDKLVDEAGIGIKEKGGRAANYFVTDICDGEAQGHDGMNYSLVSRDIMAAMMEIHVKATPFDAGVFIASCDKSVPAHLMAIARLDMPAIFMPGGIMKAGPNLLTLEQIGTYSAQYERKEITEEQFMVYKRDACPDCGACSFMGTASTMQVMAEALGIALPGSALIPAHLPELKETARKAGEHALGLAKEELKPSDIMTIQAFENAIMVHAAIAGSSNSLLHLPAIAHELGIQLSPDLFDKIHRKIPYLLNIRPSGFWPGEYFWYAGGVPAIMEEIKEFLHLDVKTVTGRTLGENLKDLQLNGFYENCHKYLPALGVKVGDIIKPLHTPIKAQGAIAILKGNLAPEGAVVKHSAISPRLMQVTLKARVFDCEENAIEAVLQKKIHPGEAVFIRYEGPKGSGMPEMFYTTEAIASDPELVETIALITDGRFSGATRGPAIGHVSPEASEGGPIALVENDDLIRIDIPARRLDIIGTGGIERSAEEIEKILSERRAHWIKPESQYKKGILDIYTHNSVSPMKGAYMEFFM
;
A
#
# COMPACT_ATOMS: atom_id res chain seq x y z
N PRO A 1 -7.68 14.84 6.39
CA PRO A 1 -8.27 14.25 7.61
C PRO A 1 -7.30 13.31 8.32
N GLY A 2 -6.51 12.49 7.57
CA GLY A 2 -5.64 11.47 8.15
C GLY A 2 -4.65 11.96 9.20
N SER A 3 -4.14 13.16 9.07
CA SER A 3 -3.08 13.72 9.90
C SER A 3 -3.53 14.86 10.84
N ALA A 4 -4.83 15.17 10.88
CA ALA A 4 -5.36 16.36 11.57
C ALA A 4 -5.19 16.38 13.11
N HIS A 5 -4.86 15.24 13.73
CA HIS A 5 -4.71 15.08 15.18
C HIS A 5 -3.27 14.79 15.63
N LEU A 6 -2.33 14.74 14.69
CA LEU A 6 -0.95 14.30 14.97
C LEU A 6 -0.21 15.27 15.90
N ASP A 7 -0.56 16.55 15.89
CA ASP A 7 -0.05 17.56 16.83
C ASP A 7 -0.26 17.14 18.29
N LYS A 8 -1.44 16.57 18.61
CA LYS A 8 -1.77 16.08 19.96
C LYS A 8 -0.93 14.85 20.33
N LEU A 9 -0.61 13.99 19.37
CA LEU A 9 0.28 12.84 19.61
C LEU A 9 1.73 13.28 19.80
N VAL A 10 2.17 14.32 19.07
CA VAL A 10 3.48 14.95 19.28
C VAL A 10 3.59 15.52 20.69
N ASP A 11 2.55 16.20 21.17
CA ASP A 11 2.51 16.74 22.54
C ASP A 11 2.62 15.63 23.60
N GLU A 12 1.86 14.53 23.43
CA GLU A 12 1.91 13.39 24.36
C GLU A 12 3.28 12.70 24.34
N ALA A 13 3.88 12.49 23.16
CA ALA A 13 5.24 11.96 23.06
C ALA A 13 6.25 12.90 23.75
N GLY A 14 6.10 14.23 23.58
CA GLY A 14 6.90 15.23 24.26
C GLY A 14 6.77 15.19 25.78
N ILE A 15 5.57 14.89 26.31
CA ILE A 15 5.35 14.64 27.75
C ILE A 15 6.14 13.41 28.20
N GLY A 16 6.00 12.28 27.49
CA GLY A 16 6.73 11.04 27.82
C GLY A 16 8.25 11.21 27.84
N ILE A 17 8.79 11.95 26.86
CA ILE A 17 10.22 12.32 26.83
C ILE A 17 10.62 13.09 28.10
N LYS A 18 9.83 14.10 28.50
CA LYS A 18 10.12 14.94 29.67
C LYS A 18 10.02 14.16 30.98
N GLU A 19 9.04 13.26 31.11
CA GLU A 19 8.85 12.40 32.29
C GLU A 19 10.05 11.49 32.53
N LYS A 20 10.79 11.11 31.49
CA LYS A 20 12.05 10.35 31.59
C LYS A 20 13.30 11.23 31.67
N GLY A 21 13.15 12.58 31.78
CA GLY A 21 14.25 13.51 31.95
C GLY A 21 14.88 14.00 30.64
N GLY A 22 14.25 13.75 29.49
CA GLY A 22 14.68 14.23 28.18
C GLY A 22 14.19 15.64 27.87
N ARG A 23 14.66 16.19 26.74
CA ARG A 23 14.18 17.43 26.14
C ARG A 23 13.61 17.14 24.77
N ALA A 24 12.34 17.49 24.55
CA ALA A 24 11.69 17.36 23.26
C ALA A 24 11.84 18.61 22.42
N ALA A 25 12.10 18.45 21.13
CA ALA A 25 11.98 19.48 20.10
C ALA A 25 11.11 18.93 18.97
N ASN A 26 10.16 19.72 18.50
CA ASN A 26 9.14 19.27 17.55
C ASN A 26 9.40 19.86 16.17
N TYR A 27 9.27 19.04 15.14
CA TYR A 27 9.23 19.46 13.74
C TYR A 27 7.98 18.92 13.08
N PHE A 28 7.57 19.65 12.05
CA PHE A 28 6.50 19.22 11.19
C PHE A 28 7.01 19.17 9.74
N VAL A 29 6.73 18.08 9.07
CA VAL A 29 6.91 17.98 7.63
C VAL A 29 5.53 18.02 6.96
N THR A 30 5.51 18.44 5.69
CA THR A 30 4.26 18.46 4.93
C THR A 30 3.75 17.03 4.72
N ASP A 31 2.44 16.91 4.54
CA ASP A 31 1.77 15.66 4.15
C ASP A 31 0.71 15.98 3.11
N ILE A 32 0.39 15.05 2.23
CA ILE A 32 -0.73 15.15 1.30
C ILE A 32 -1.75 14.06 1.58
N CYS A 33 -3.01 14.34 1.29
CA CYS A 33 -4.08 13.37 1.38
C CYS A 33 -4.37 12.81 -0.01
N ASP A 34 -4.02 11.54 -0.25
CA ASP A 34 -4.27 10.87 -1.53
C ASP A 34 -5.76 10.89 -1.89
N GLY A 35 -6.66 10.79 -0.89
CA GLY A 35 -8.10 10.90 -1.12
C GLY A 35 -8.57 12.25 -1.67
N GLU A 36 -7.87 13.35 -1.33
CA GLU A 36 -8.14 14.67 -1.90
C GLU A 36 -7.49 14.87 -3.26
N ALA A 37 -6.37 14.17 -3.51
CA ALA A 37 -5.63 14.25 -4.77
C ALA A 37 -6.21 13.35 -5.88
N GLN A 38 -7.12 12.41 -5.57
CA GLN A 38 -7.71 11.51 -6.55
C GLN A 38 -8.51 12.24 -7.63
N GLY A 39 -8.35 11.81 -8.89
CA GLY A 39 -9.12 12.29 -10.03
C GLY A 39 -8.65 13.62 -10.62
N HIS A 40 -7.45 14.07 -10.31
CA HIS A 40 -6.79 15.22 -10.93
C HIS A 40 -5.27 15.13 -10.83
N ASP A 41 -4.55 15.99 -11.56
CA ASP A 41 -3.07 15.99 -11.68
C ASP A 41 -2.33 16.11 -10.34
N GLY A 42 -2.99 16.49 -9.27
CA GLY A 42 -2.42 16.49 -7.91
C GLY A 42 -1.94 15.11 -7.47
N MET A 43 -2.54 14.05 -8.01
CA MET A 43 -2.17 12.67 -7.70
C MET A 43 -0.77 12.29 -8.21
N ASN A 44 -0.28 12.95 -9.25
CA ASN A 44 1.07 12.75 -9.79
C ASN A 44 2.16 13.14 -8.78
N TYR A 45 1.84 14.06 -7.85
CA TYR A 45 2.75 14.48 -6.78
C TYR A 45 2.75 13.54 -5.56
N SER A 46 1.83 12.57 -5.51
CA SER A 46 1.67 11.71 -4.34
C SER A 46 2.93 10.89 -4.06
N LEU A 47 3.44 10.13 -5.03
CA LEU A 47 4.56 9.23 -4.76
C LEU A 47 5.87 9.98 -4.49
N VAL A 48 6.16 11.03 -5.23
CA VAL A 48 7.37 11.85 -5.02
C VAL A 48 7.36 12.54 -3.66
N SER A 49 6.18 12.86 -3.11
CA SER A 49 6.08 13.47 -1.77
C SER A 49 6.70 12.60 -0.68
N ARG A 50 6.66 11.25 -0.82
CA ARG A 50 7.31 10.29 0.08
C ARG A 50 8.81 10.57 0.19
N ASP A 51 9.48 10.68 -0.94
CA ASP A 51 10.93 10.87 -1.01
C ASP A 51 11.35 12.26 -0.50
N ILE A 52 10.56 13.28 -0.84
CA ILE A 52 10.82 14.65 -0.36
C ILE A 52 10.59 14.79 1.14
N MET A 53 9.54 14.19 1.69
CA MET A 53 9.32 14.17 3.15
C MET A 53 10.49 13.49 3.87
N ALA A 54 10.99 12.35 3.35
CA ALA A 54 12.15 11.68 3.92
C ALA A 54 13.39 12.58 3.89
N ALA A 55 13.64 13.28 2.78
CA ALA A 55 14.74 14.23 2.66
C ALA A 55 14.60 15.44 3.60
N MET A 56 13.39 15.97 3.78
CA MET A 56 13.14 17.07 4.73
C MET A 56 13.46 16.64 6.17
N MET A 57 13.02 15.44 6.58
CA MET A 57 13.35 14.91 7.91
C MET A 57 14.85 14.70 8.09
N GLU A 58 15.53 14.18 7.08
CA GLU A 58 16.98 14.05 7.08
C GLU A 58 17.67 15.38 7.31
N ILE A 59 17.31 16.43 6.56
CA ILE A 59 17.88 17.78 6.70
C ILE A 59 17.73 18.30 8.13
N HIS A 60 16.52 18.21 8.70
CA HIS A 60 16.25 18.69 10.05
C HIS A 60 17.04 17.94 11.11
N VAL A 61 17.07 16.62 11.03
CA VAL A 61 17.75 15.78 12.02
C VAL A 61 19.27 15.92 11.92
N LYS A 62 19.84 15.96 10.70
CA LYS A 62 21.30 16.14 10.52
C LYS A 62 21.77 17.54 10.90
N ALA A 63 20.91 18.56 10.78
CA ALA A 63 21.23 19.93 11.19
C ALA A 63 21.17 20.14 12.73
N THR A 64 20.62 19.21 13.48
CA THR A 64 20.42 19.30 14.93
C THR A 64 20.95 18.05 15.63
N PRO A 65 21.73 18.17 16.72
CA PRO A 65 22.31 17.00 17.40
C PRO A 65 21.25 16.34 18.31
N PHE A 66 20.39 15.50 17.72
CA PHE A 66 19.43 14.67 18.47
C PHE A 66 20.05 13.34 18.88
N ASP A 67 19.67 12.87 20.07
CA ASP A 67 20.08 11.55 20.58
C ASP A 67 19.13 10.44 20.14
N ALA A 68 17.84 10.76 19.95
CA ALA A 68 16.80 9.85 19.48
C ALA A 68 15.66 10.59 18.81
N GLY A 69 14.79 9.86 18.07
CA GLY A 69 13.62 10.39 17.39
C GLY A 69 12.32 9.62 17.67
N VAL A 70 11.21 10.34 17.81
CA VAL A 70 9.86 9.78 17.72
C VAL A 70 9.24 10.30 16.43
N PHE A 71 8.97 9.40 15.48
CA PHE A 71 8.45 9.73 14.16
C PHE A 71 6.97 9.37 14.09
N ILE A 72 6.10 10.37 13.89
CA ILE A 72 4.64 10.21 13.98
C ILE A 72 4.00 10.50 12.63
N ALA A 73 3.29 9.54 12.07
CA ALA A 73 2.61 9.68 10.79
C ALA A 73 1.38 8.77 10.68
N SER A 74 0.45 9.12 9.77
CA SER A 74 -0.81 8.39 9.62
C SER A 74 -1.20 8.11 8.18
N CYS A 75 -0.78 8.90 7.18
CA CYS A 75 -1.31 8.86 5.83
C CYS A 75 -0.43 8.05 4.85
N ASP A 76 -0.93 7.84 3.63
CA ASP A 76 -0.40 6.92 2.60
C ASP A 76 1.08 7.10 2.30
N LYS A 77 1.55 8.34 2.20
CA LYS A 77 2.95 8.63 1.83
C LYS A 77 3.79 9.07 3.02
N SER A 78 3.14 9.67 4.05
CA SER A 78 3.88 10.08 5.24
C SER A 78 4.40 8.88 6.04
N VAL A 79 3.61 7.79 6.20
CA VAL A 79 4.09 6.60 6.92
C VAL A 79 5.36 6.01 6.28
N PRO A 80 5.37 5.64 4.99
CA PRO A 80 6.60 5.12 4.38
C PRO A 80 7.74 6.17 4.32
N ALA A 81 7.44 7.47 4.17
CA ALA A 81 8.45 8.52 4.22
C ALA A 81 9.18 8.57 5.57
N HIS A 82 8.42 8.48 6.67
CA HIS A 82 8.99 8.45 8.02
C HIS A 82 9.82 7.18 8.24
N LEU A 83 9.38 6.02 7.73
CA LEU A 83 10.15 4.77 7.81
C LEU A 83 11.44 4.83 6.97
N MET A 84 11.40 5.45 5.78
CA MET A 84 12.61 5.72 4.98
C MET A 84 13.56 6.65 5.74
N ALA A 85 13.06 7.72 6.34
CA ALA A 85 13.90 8.64 7.12
C ALA A 85 14.51 7.96 8.35
N ILE A 86 13.76 7.15 9.08
CA ILE A 86 14.25 6.34 10.21
C ILE A 86 15.39 5.45 9.74
N ALA A 87 15.20 4.73 8.63
CA ALA A 87 16.19 3.82 8.05
C ALA A 87 17.45 4.57 7.60
N ARG A 88 17.30 5.67 6.85
CA ARG A 88 18.40 6.51 6.33
C ARG A 88 19.23 7.17 7.42
N LEU A 89 18.58 7.65 8.46
CA LEU A 89 19.25 8.32 9.58
C LEU A 89 20.03 7.34 10.45
N ASP A 90 19.54 6.13 10.60
CA ASP A 90 20.08 5.05 11.42
C ASP A 90 20.49 5.53 12.83
N MET A 91 19.68 6.40 13.43
CA MET A 91 19.80 6.83 14.81
C MET A 91 18.72 6.17 15.65
N PRO A 92 18.89 6.04 16.97
CA PRO A 92 17.85 5.49 17.84
C PRO A 92 16.50 6.15 17.58
N ALA A 93 15.51 5.38 17.16
CA ALA A 93 14.23 5.92 16.73
C ALA A 93 13.08 4.94 16.96
N ILE A 94 11.88 5.50 17.14
CA ILE A 94 10.63 4.77 17.23
C ILE A 94 9.61 5.41 16.29
N PHE A 95 8.87 4.57 15.56
CA PHE A 95 7.72 5.03 14.80
C PHE A 95 6.45 4.94 15.66
N MET A 96 5.66 6.01 15.67
CA MET A 96 4.35 6.07 16.33
C MET A 96 3.25 6.18 15.28
N PRO A 97 2.46 5.11 15.07
CA PRO A 97 1.32 5.15 14.16
C PRO A 97 0.27 6.16 14.61
N GLY A 98 -0.26 6.94 13.66
CA GLY A 98 -1.32 7.92 13.95
C GLY A 98 -2.71 7.31 14.10
N GLY A 99 -2.83 5.98 14.05
CA GLY A 99 -4.09 5.26 14.24
C GLY A 99 -5.01 5.25 13.03
N ILE A 100 -6.20 4.71 13.21
CA ILE A 100 -7.20 4.52 12.15
C ILE A 100 -8.47 5.32 12.44
N MET A 101 -9.09 5.81 11.38
CA MET A 101 -10.36 6.52 11.43
C MET A 101 -11.51 5.58 11.80
N LYS A 102 -12.47 6.08 12.55
CA LYS A 102 -13.75 5.41 12.80
C LYS A 102 -14.55 5.32 11.49
N ALA A 103 -15.29 4.20 11.29
CA ALA A 103 -16.24 4.10 10.21
C ALA A 103 -17.45 5.04 10.41
N GLY A 104 -18.04 5.46 9.31
CA GLY A 104 -19.29 6.21 9.31
C GLY A 104 -20.52 5.34 9.67
N PRO A 105 -21.73 5.95 9.72
CA PRO A 105 -22.97 5.22 9.97
C PRO A 105 -23.13 4.02 9.03
N ASN A 106 -23.71 2.93 9.55
CA ASN A 106 -23.90 1.68 8.82
C ASN A 106 -22.60 1.07 8.25
N LEU A 107 -21.50 1.23 8.99
CA LEU A 107 -20.17 0.76 8.59
C LEU A 107 -19.65 1.40 7.29
N LEU A 108 -20.07 2.63 6.98
CA LEU A 108 -19.65 3.35 5.79
C LEU A 108 -18.13 3.68 5.88
N THR A 109 -17.42 3.40 4.80
CA THR A 109 -15.99 3.63 4.68
C THR A 109 -15.66 4.34 3.37
N LEU A 110 -14.54 5.07 3.32
CA LEU A 110 -14.23 5.98 2.22
C LEU A 110 -14.14 5.28 0.85
N GLU A 111 -13.64 4.05 0.80
CA GLU A 111 -13.50 3.32 -0.47
C GLU A 111 -14.86 3.04 -1.15
N GLN A 112 -15.97 3.07 -0.42
CA GLN A 112 -17.30 2.90 -0.99
C GLN A 112 -17.78 4.13 -1.78
N ILE A 113 -17.14 5.29 -1.60
CA ILE A 113 -17.52 6.52 -2.31
C ILE A 113 -17.36 6.38 -3.81
N GLY A 114 -16.36 5.62 -4.29
CA GLY A 114 -16.24 5.31 -5.72
C GLY A 114 -17.51 4.62 -6.27
N THR A 115 -18.01 3.61 -5.57
CA THR A 115 -19.26 2.92 -5.94
C THR A 115 -20.47 3.88 -5.94
N TYR A 116 -20.60 4.71 -4.90
CA TYR A 116 -21.70 5.70 -4.84
C TYR A 116 -21.57 6.79 -5.89
N SER A 117 -20.36 7.21 -6.25
CA SER A 117 -20.10 8.12 -7.35
C SER A 117 -20.61 7.54 -8.68
N ALA A 118 -20.28 6.28 -8.96
CA ALA A 118 -20.74 5.61 -10.16
C ALA A 118 -22.28 5.42 -10.19
N GLN A 119 -22.89 5.12 -9.03
CA GLN A 119 -24.35 5.05 -8.92
C GLN A 119 -25.03 6.41 -9.15
N TYR A 120 -24.40 7.49 -8.67
CA TYR A 120 -24.88 8.85 -8.92
C TYR A 120 -24.82 9.22 -10.41
N GLU A 121 -23.69 8.96 -11.07
CA GLU A 121 -23.52 9.18 -12.50
C GLU A 121 -24.54 8.39 -13.36
N ARG A 122 -24.88 7.17 -12.92
CA ARG A 122 -25.94 6.35 -13.55
C ARG A 122 -27.36 6.73 -13.13
N LYS A 123 -27.53 7.76 -12.27
CA LYS A 123 -28.82 8.23 -11.73
C LYS A 123 -29.59 7.19 -10.92
N GLU A 124 -28.88 6.26 -10.28
CA GLU A 124 -29.44 5.23 -9.39
C GLU A 124 -29.69 5.79 -7.97
N ILE A 125 -28.96 6.83 -7.57
CA ILE A 125 -29.14 7.58 -6.34
C ILE A 125 -29.25 9.08 -6.63
N THR A 126 -29.88 9.84 -5.72
CA THR A 126 -30.01 11.30 -5.83
C THR A 126 -28.72 12.01 -5.40
N GLU A 127 -28.56 13.27 -5.81
CA GLU A 127 -27.45 14.13 -5.36
C GLU A 127 -27.45 14.28 -3.84
N GLU A 128 -28.62 14.43 -3.21
CA GLU A 128 -28.74 14.54 -1.77
C GLU A 128 -28.20 13.27 -1.05
N GLN A 129 -28.55 12.08 -1.55
CA GLN A 129 -28.03 10.82 -1.02
C GLN A 129 -26.51 10.72 -1.18
N PHE A 130 -25.99 11.09 -2.35
CA PHE A 130 -24.56 11.05 -2.62
C PHE A 130 -23.79 12.02 -1.69
N MET A 131 -24.31 13.24 -1.47
CA MET A 131 -23.69 14.21 -0.56
C MET A 131 -23.70 13.73 0.89
N VAL A 132 -24.72 12.99 1.33
CA VAL A 132 -24.75 12.34 2.67
C VAL A 132 -23.61 11.31 2.77
N TYR A 133 -23.46 10.43 1.78
CA TYR A 133 -22.36 9.44 1.78
C TYR A 133 -20.98 10.12 1.81
N LYS A 134 -20.76 11.16 0.99
CA LYS A 134 -19.48 11.93 0.98
C LYS A 134 -19.17 12.54 2.35
N ARG A 135 -20.15 13.13 3.01
CA ARG A 135 -19.98 13.75 4.32
C ARG A 135 -19.66 12.71 5.40
N ASP A 136 -20.34 11.57 5.36
CA ASP A 136 -20.34 10.60 6.45
C ASP A 136 -19.25 9.51 6.30
N ALA A 137 -18.58 9.42 5.14
CA ALA A 137 -17.53 8.45 4.88
C ALA A 137 -16.20 8.74 5.61
N CYS A 138 -15.98 9.99 6.03
CA CYS A 138 -14.79 10.43 6.78
C CYS A 138 -15.18 11.18 8.05
N PRO A 139 -15.75 10.50 9.06
CA PRO A 139 -16.34 11.16 10.22
C PRO A 139 -15.32 11.61 11.27
N ASP A 140 -14.04 11.21 11.17
CA ASP A 140 -13.03 11.38 12.20
C ASP A 140 -11.64 11.58 11.59
N CYS A 141 -10.59 11.57 12.41
CA CYS A 141 -9.18 11.62 12.03
C CYS A 141 -8.53 10.21 12.05
N GLY A 142 -7.29 10.11 11.57
CA GLY A 142 -6.57 8.85 11.41
C GLY A 142 -6.55 8.34 9.96
N ALA A 143 -5.86 7.24 9.71
CA ALA A 143 -5.87 6.58 8.41
C ALA A 143 -7.30 6.21 7.98
N CYS A 144 -7.56 6.11 6.70
CA CYS A 144 -8.87 5.70 6.18
C CYS A 144 -9.33 4.38 6.80
N SER A 145 -10.64 4.27 7.09
CA SER A 145 -11.26 3.18 7.87
C SER A 145 -11.32 1.81 7.16
N PHE A 146 -10.34 1.51 6.31
CA PHE A 146 -10.18 0.24 5.59
C PHE A 146 -8.70 -0.11 5.43
N MET A 147 -8.36 -1.33 4.99
CA MET A 147 -6.98 -1.77 4.77
C MET A 147 -6.43 -1.23 3.44
N GLY A 148 -6.35 0.11 3.36
CA GLY A 148 -5.66 0.84 2.30
C GLY A 148 -4.15 0.93 2.55
N THR A 149 -3.46 1.78 1.81
CA THR A 149 -2.00 1.94 1.92
C THR A 149 -1.58 2.49 3.28
N ALA A 150 -2.26 3.54 3.78
CA ALA A 150 -1.96 4.13 5.09
C ALA A 150 -2.05 3.10 6.23
N SER A 151 -3.17 2.37 6.30
CA SER A 151 -3.40 1.34 7.30
C SER A 151 -2.40 0.18 7.15
N THR A 152 -2.15 -0.28 5.92
CA THR A 152 -1.16 -1.32 5.65
C THR A 152 0.22 -0.90 6.12
N MET A 153 0.67 0.32 5.83
CA MET A 153 2.02 0.75 6.19
C MET A 153 2.19 0.99 7.70
N GLN A 154 1.13 1.38 8.43
CA GLN A 154 1.16 1.38 9.90
C GLN A 154 1.33 -0.05 10.45
N VAL A 155 0.62 -1.03 9.89
CA VAL A 155 0.79 -2.46 10.22
C VAL A 155 2.21 -2.92 9.89
N MET A 156 2.77 -2.53 8.75
CA MET A 156 4.15 -2.88 8.36
C MET A 156 5.18 -2.29 9.34
N ALA A 157 4.98 -1.07 9.83
CA ALA A 157 5.88 -0.47 10.83
C ALA A 157 5.93 -1.29 12.12
N GLU A 158 4.77 -1.78 12.60
CA GLU A 158 4.72 -2.66 13.76
C GLU A 158 5.33 -4.03 13.45
N ALA A 159 5.03 -4.59 12.30
CA ALA A 159 5.55 -5.89 11.88
C ALA A 159 7.08 -5.90 11.66
N LEU A 160 7.66 -4.78 11.26
CA LEU A 160 9.11 -4.55 11.20
C LEU A 160 9.75 -4.40 12.60
N GLY A 161 8.96 -4.27 13.66
CA GLY A 161 9.45 -4.07 15.02
C GLY A 161 9.86 -2.63 15.34
N ILE A 162 9.64 -1.64 14.44
CA ILE A 162 10.02 -0.24 14.65
C ILE A 162 8.94 0.60 15.33
N ALA A 163 7.76 0.02 15.61
CA ALA A 163 6.68 0.60 16.41
C ALA A 163 6.38 -0.28 17.62
N LEU A 164 5.74 0.30 18.65
CA LEU A 164 5.36 -0.46 19.84
C LEU A 164 4.37 -1.58 19.51
N PRO A 165 4.50 -2.78 20.10
CA PRO A 165 3.53 -3.87 19.89
C PRO A 165 2.10 -3.46 20.25
N GLY A 166 1.15 -3.72 19.34
CA GLY A 166 -0.25 -3.37 19.49
C GLY A 166 -0.58 -1.90 19.19
N SER A 167 0.37 -1.12 18.67
CA SER A 167 0.18 0.31 18.38
C SER A 167 -0.46 0.60 17.02
N ALA A 168 -0.30 -0.27 16.04
CA ALA A 168 -0.84 -0.04 14.71
C ALA A 168 -2.36 -0.10 14.71
N LEU A 169 -2.98 0.88 14.06
CA LEU A 169 -4.42 0.98 13.84
C LEU A 169 -5.27 1.09 15.11
N ILE A 170 -4.71 1.59 16.22
CA ILE A 170 -5.55 2.03 17.34
C ILE A 170 -6.54 3.06 16.80
N PRO A 171 -7.87 2.90 17.05
CA PRO A 171 -8.84 3.89 16.59
C PRO A 171 -8.52 5.28 17.15
N ALA A 172 -8.43 6.28 16.26
CA ALA A 172 -7.88 7.60 16.60
C ALA A 172 -8.68 8.37 17.66
N HIS A 173 -9.95 8.00 17.86
CA HIS A 173 -10.80 8.59 18.90
C HIS A 173 -10.62 7.95 20.29
N LEU A 174 -9.86 6.86 20.41
CA LEU A 174 -9.63 6.19 21.68
C LEU A 174 -8.46 6.82 22.47
N PRO A 175 -8.56 6.88 23.80
CA PRO A 175 -7.50 7.40 24.66
C PRO A 175 -6.20 6.58 24.56
N GLU A 176 -6.30 5.30 24.26
CA GLU A 176 -5.18 4.36 24.09
C GLU A 176 -4.15 4.87 23.06
N LEU A 177 -4.58 5.63 22.03
CA LEU A 177 -3.65 6.19 21.04
C LEU A 177 -2.73 7.23 21.67
N LYS A 178 -3.26 8.13 22.51
CA LYS A 178 -2.47 9.15 23.22
C LYS A 178 -1.55 8.53 24.26
N GLU A 179 -2.04 7.53 25.00
CA GLU A 179 -1.23 6.79 25.97
C GLU A 179 -0.05 6.08 25.29
N THR A 180 -0.27 5.53 24.09
CA THR A 180 0.76 4.89 23.28
C THR A 180 1.77 5.92 22.77
N ALA A 181 1.35 7.10 22.35
CA ALA A 181 2.25 8.17 21.96
C ALA A 181 3.16 8.63 23.11
N ARG A 182 2.61 8.75 24.34
CA ARG A 182 3.40 9.04 25.55
C ARG A 182 4.43 7.94 25.81
N LYS A 183 4.03 6.67 25.75
CA LYS A 183 4.95 5.52 25.88
C LYS A 183 6.05 5.54 24.82
N ALA A 184 5.72 5.89 23.56
CA ALA A 184 6.73 6.01 22.50
C ALA A 184 7.78 7.06 22.85
N GLY A 185 7.37 8.22 23.43
CA GLY A 185 8.28 9.23 23.95
C GLY A 185 9.17 8.72 25.09
N GLU A 186 8.62 7.94 26.03
CA GLU A 186 9.38 7.33 27.12
C GLU A 186 10.43 6.33 26.57
N HIS A 187 10.05 5.49 25.60
CA HIS A 187 10.93 4.49 24.99
C HIS A 187 12.07 5.12 24.19
N ALA A 188 11.87 6.27 23.56
CA ALA A 188 12.92 6.94 22.79
C ALA A 188 14.19 7.20 23.60
N LEU A 189 14.05 7.55 24.88
CA LEU A 189 15.21 7.72 25.78
C LEU A 189 15.90 6.40 26.11
N GLY A 190 15.16 5.31 26.21
CA GLY A 190 15.72 3.97 26.39
C GLY A 190 16.58 3.56 25.19
N LEU A 191 16.04 3.73 23.99
CA LEU A 191 16.73 3.47 22.73
C LEU A 191 18.04 4.25 22.61
N ALA A 192 18.03 5.56 22.98
CA ALA A 192 19.24 6.39 22.98
C ALA A 192 20.31 5.86 23.94
N LYS A 193 19.92 5.40 25.15
CA LYS A 193 20.84 4.88 26.16
C LYS A 193 21.42 3.52 25.78
N GLU A 194 20.65 2.70 25.10
CA GLU A 194 21.02 1.36 24.64
C GLU A 194 21.73 1.40 23.28
N GLU A 195 21.77 2.57 22.63
CA GLU A 195 22.27 2.78 21.27
C GLU A 195 21.61 1.83 20.25
N LEU A 196 20.34 1.44 20.50
CA LEU A 196 19.60 0.53 19.64
C LEU A 196 19.12 1.29 18.39
N LYS A 197 19.63 0.88 17.24
CA LYS A 197 19.43 1.56 15.95
C LYS A 197 18.40 0.84 15.08
N PRO A 198 17.80 1.56 14.11
CA PRO A 198 16.95 0.96 13.10
C PRO A 198 17.58 -0.21 12.34
N SER A 199 18.88 -0.17 12.04
CA SER A 199 19.62 -1.26 11.39
C SER A 199 19.71 -2.54 12.24
N ASP A 200 19.62 -2.43 13.56
CA ASP A 200 19.57 -3.60 14.47
C ASP A 200 18.18 -4.25 14.51
N ILE A 201 17.13 -3.50 14.15
CA ILE A 201 15.72 -3.90 14.24
C ILE A 201 15.19 -4.31 12.85
N MET A 202 15.30 -3.44 11.85
CA MET A 202 14.78 -3.65 10.50
C MET A 202 15.73 -4.50 9.65
N THR A 203 16.01 -5.71 10.12
CA THR A 203 16.82 -6.71 9.42
C THR A 203 16.04 -7.38 8.29
N ILE A 204 16.72 -8.16 7.44
CA ILE A 204 16.03 -8.92 6.38
C ILE A 204 14.93 -9.84 6.95
N GLN A 205 15.15 -10.44 8.11
CA GLN A 205 14.16 -11.28 8.80
C GLN A 205 12.96 -10.46 9.29
N ALA A 206 13.17 -9.22 9.73
CA ALA A 206 12.07 -8.32 10.08
C ALA A 206 11.25 -7.93 8.84
N PHE A 207 11.89 -7.70 7.69
CA PHE A 207 11.18 -7.50 6.42
C PHE A 207 10.41 -8.75 5.97
N GLU A 208 10.97 -9.94 6.13
CA GLU A 208 10.25 -11.20 5.86
C GLU A 208 9.01 -11.33 6.76
N ASN A 209 9.13 -11.04 8.06
CA ASN A 209 7.98 -11.00 8.98
C ASN A 209 6.92 -9.99 8.51
N ALA A 210 7.33 -8.78 8.11
CA ALA A 210 6.40 -7.78 7.59
C ALA A 210 5.67 -8.27 6.33
N ILE A 211 6.36 -8.94 5.40
CA ILE A 211 5.74 -9.53 4.20
C ILE A 211 4.80 -10.69 4.56
N MET A 212 5.12 -11.50 5.60
CA MET A 212 4.23 -12.55 6.10
C MET A 212 2.93 -11.96 6.68
N VAL A 213 3.05 -10.92 7.51
CA VAL A 213 1.89 -10.19 8.05
C VAL A 213 1.10 -9.55 6.90
N HIS A 214 1.78 -8.92 5.93
CA HIS A 214 1.14 -8.35 4.74
C HIS A 214 0.30 -9.38 3.98
N ALA A 215 0.80 -10.60 3.81
CA ALA A 215 0.06 -11.69 3.17
C ALA A 215 -1.19 -12.08 3.97
N ALA A 216 -1.06 -12.20 5.31
CA ALA A 216 -2.15 -12.59 6.19
C ALA A 216 -3.28 -11.54 6.26
N ILE A 217 -2.96 -10.26 6.09
CA ILE A 217 -3.95 -9.18 6.12
C ILE A 217 -4.50 -8.78 4.74
N ALA A 218 -4.03 -9.39 3.64
CA ALA A 218 -4.32 -8.95 2.26
C ALA A 218 -4.04 -7.45 2.05
N GLY A 219 -2.86 -7.01 2.47
CA GLY A 219 -2.44 -5.61 2.46
C GLY A 219 -2.43 -4.97 1.06
N SER A 220 -2.23 -3.66 1.02
CA SER A 220 -2.16 -2.87 -0.22
C SER A 220 -0.97 -3.26 -1.09
N SER A 221 -1.17 -3.35 -2.40
CA SER A 221 -0.08 -3.56 -3.39
C SER A 221 0.98 -2.46 -3.35
N ASN A 222 0.66 -1.27 -2.84
CA ASN A 222 1.63 -0.18 -2.67
C ASN A 222 2.77 -0.52 -1.70
N SER A 223 2.60 -1.52 -0.83
CA SER A 223 3.69 -2.03 0.02
C SER A 223 4.86 -2.59 -0.80
N LEU A 224 4.61 -3.05 -2.04
CA LEU A 224 5.65 -3.52 -2.96
C LEU A 224 6.48 -2.37 -3.55
N LEU A 225 6.04 -1.12 -3.39
CA LEU A 225 6.86 0.08 -3.62
C LEU A 225 7.55 0.51 -2.33
N HIS A 226 6.81 0.53 -1.22
CA HIS A 226 7.29 1.18 0.00
C HIS A 226 8.27 0.32 0.79
N LEU A 227 8.04 -0.99 0.95
CA LEU A 227 8.99 -1.85 1.67
C LEU A 227 10.35 -1.95 0.97
N PRO A 228 10.46 -2.11 -0.37
CA PRO A 228 11.75 -2.05 -1.05
C PRO A 228 12.45 -0.70 -0.92
N ALA A 229 11.71 0.43 -0.98
CA ALA A 229 12.28 1.76 -0.79
C ALA A 229 12.84 1.95 0.64
N ILE A 230 12.14 1.45 1.68
CA ILE A 230 12.61 1.49 3.07
C ILE A 230 13.85 0.58 3.24
N ALA A 231 13.81 -0.62 2.70
CA ALA A 231 14.91 -1.59 2.77
C ALA A 231 16.18 -1.07 2.08
N HIS A 232 16.01 -0.36 0.95
CA HIS A 232 17.11 0.27 0.22
C HIS A 232 17.91 1.24 1.10
N GLU A 233 17.26 2.01 1.97
CA GLU A 233 17.93 2.95 2.88
C GLU A 233 18.86 2.25 3.89
N LEU A 234 18.65 0.95 4.12
CA LEU A 234 19.51 0.09 4.96
C LEU A 234 20.48 -0.79 4.13
N GLY A 235 20.54 -0.58 2.81
CA GLY A 235 21.35 -1.42 1.92
C GLY A 235 20.77 -2.83 1.71
N ILE A 236 19.51 -3.08 2.06
CA ILE A 236 18.82 -4.36 1.90
C ILE A 236 18.06 -4.35 0.58
N GLN A 237 18.26 -5.39 -0.25
CA GLN A 237 17.52 -5.56 -1.49
C GLN A 237 16.34 -6.52 -1.28
N LEU A 238 15.12 -6.03 -1.44
CA LEU A 238 13.91 -6.85 -1.44
C LEU A 238 13.47 -7.13 -2.87
N SER A 239 13.58 -8.39 -3.27
CA SER A 239 13.09 -8.83 -4.58
C SER A 239 11.55 -8.96 -4.58
N PRO A 240 10.85 -8.57 -5.66
CA PRO A 240 9.43 -8.90 -5.84
C PRO A 240 9.13 -10.40 -5.73
N ASP A 241 10.07 -11.25 -6.16
CA ASP A 241 9.94 -12.71 -6.05
C ASP A 241 9.85 -13.20 -4.59
N LEU A 242 10.43 -12.46 -3.63
CA LEU A 242 10.30 -12.79 -2.21
C LEU A 242 8.85 -12.60 -1.75
N PHE A 243 8.20 -11.53 -2.21
CA PHE A 243 6.77 -11.31 -1.92
C PHE A 243 5.91 -12.44 -2.48
N ASP A 244 6.07 -12.83 -3.74
CA ASP A 244 5.31 -13.95 -4.32
C ASP A 244 5.54 -15.26 -3.58
N LYS A 245 6.81 -15.57 -3.23
CA LYS A 245 7.18 -16.77 -2.48
C LYS A 245 6.52 -16.83 -1.11
N ILE A 246 6.47 -15.72 -0.39
CA ILE A 246 5.85 -15.64 0.94
C ILE A 246 4.32 -15.70 0.81
N HIS A 247 3.72 -14.94 -0.11
CA HIS A 247 2.28 -14.93 -0.34
C HIS A 247 1.71 -16.30 -0.76
N ARG A 248 2.50 -17.15 -1.42
CA ARG A 248 2.11 -18.53 -1.71
C ARG A 248 2.00 -19.41 -0.48
N LYS A 249 2.69 -19.07 0.61
CA LYS A 249 2.79 -19.91 1.82
C LYS A 249 1.87 -19.43 2.94
N ILE A 250 1.70 -18.12 3.08
CA ILE A 250 0.95 -17.52 4.18
C ILE A 250 -0.50 -17.32 3.74
N PRO A 251 -1.48 -17.89 4.45
CA PRO A 251 -2.90 -17.73 4.11
C PRO A 251 -3.41 -16.33 4.44
N TYR A 252 -4.48 -15.92 3.75
CA TYR A 252 -5.21 -14.69 4.02
C TYR A 252 -6.25 -14.92 5.14
N LEU A 253 -6.14 -14.17 6.23
CA LEU A 253 -6.90 -14.36 7.48
C LEU A 253 -7.81 -13.18 7.86
N LEU A 254 -7.49 -11.96 7.47
CA LEU A 254 -8.12 -10.74 7.98
C LEU A 254 -9.35 -10.32 7.16
N ASN A 255 -10.54 -10.37 7.76
CA ASN A 255 -11.81 -10.03 7.11
C ASN A 255 -12.12 -8.52 7.20
N ILE A 256 -11.21 -7.67 6.70
CA ILE A 256 -11.33 -6.20 6.67
C ILE A 256 -11.42 -5.71 5.23
N ARG A 257 -12.26 -4.68 4.97
CA ARG A 257 -12.35 -3.99 3.67
C ARG A 257 -10.99 -3.47 3.20
N PRO A 258 -10.76 -3.41 1.87
CA PRO A 258 -11.68 -3.69 0.77
C PRO A 258 -11.81 -5.18 0.41
N SER A 259 -10.90 -6.07 0.87
CA SER A 259 -10.90 -7.49 0.53
C SER A 259 -11.87 -8.33 1.38
N GLY A 260 -12.27 -7.81 2.54
CA GLY A 260 -13.20 -8.43 3.47
C GLY A 260 -14.43 -7.57 3.73
N PHE A 261 -15.10 -7.78 4.87
CA PHE A 261 -16.39 -7.17 5.18
C PHE A 261 -16.32 -6.01 6.18
N TRP A 262 -15.53 -6.13 7.26
CA TRP A 262 -15.54 -5.18 8.37
C TRP A 262 -14.71 -3.92 8.09
N PRO A 263 -15.06 -2.76 8.72
CA PRO A 263 -14.19 -1.58 8.72
C PRO A 263 -12.86 -1.82 9.41
N GLY A 264 -11.88 -0.98 9.11
CA GLY A 264 -10.50 -1.17 9.55
C GLY A 264 -10.29 -1.12 11.07
N GLU A 265 -11.05 -0.32 11.80
CA GLU A 265 -10.96 -0.21 13.27
C GLU A 265 -11.26 -1.53 13.99
N TYR A 266 -12.08 -2.40 13.38
CA TYR A 266 -12.41 -3.72 13.92
C TYR A 266 -11.17 -4.62 14.03
N PHE A 267 -10.17 -4.38 13.20
CA PHE A 267 -8.92 -5.12 13.28
C PHE A 267 -8.24 -4.92 14.65
N TRP A 268 -8.13 -3.69 15.12
CA TRP A 268 -7.54 -3.43 16.44
C TRP A 268 -8.42 -3.99 17.57
N TYR A 269 -9.75 -3.88 17.46
CA TYR A 269 -10.66 -4.49 18.42
C TYR A 269 -10.51 -6.02 18.50
N ALA A 270 -10.08 -6.68 17.42
CA ALA A 270 -9.81 -8.12 17.38
C ALA A 270 -8.40 -8.50 17.88
N GLY A 271 -7.60 -7.55 18.38
CA GLY A 271 -6.24 -7.77 18.86
C GLY A 271 -5.14 -7.28 17.91
N GLY A 272 -5.49 -6.67 16.76
CA GLY A 272 -4.57 -6.00 15.85
C GLY A 272 -3.47 -6.89 15.27
N VAL A 273 -2.31 -6.27 15.00
CA VAL A 273 -1.14 -6.97 14.43
C VAL A 273 -0.67 -8.13 15.30
N PRO A 274 -0.59 -8.00 16.65
CA PRO A 274 -0.22 -9.12 17.50
C PRO A 274 -1.10 -10.36 17.33
N ALA A 275 -2.42 -10.17 17.16
CA ALA A 275 -3.32 -11.31 16.97
C ALA A 275 -3.10 -12.03 15.63
N ILE A 276 -2.80 -11.29 14.55
CA ILE A 276 -2.37 -11.90 13.28
C ILE A 276 -1.05 -12.64 13.45
N MET A 277 -0.07 -12.04 14.15
CA MET A 277 1.22 -12.68 14.40
C MET A 277 1.11 -13.95 15.23
N GLU A 278 0.20 -14.02 16.21
CA GLU A 278 -0.07 -15.25 16.94
C GLU A 278 -0.62 -16.35 16.04
N GLU A 279 -1.55 -16.02 15.13
CA GLU A 279 -2.12 -16.98 14.17
C GLU A 279 -1.07 -17.56 13.21
N ILE A 280 -0.12 -16.73 12.74
CA ILE A 280 0.93 -17.15 11.80
C ILE A 280 2.29 -17.38 12.48
N LYS A 281 2.32 -17.55 13.80
CA LYS A 281 3.53 -17.58 14.65
C LYS A 281 4.57 -18.59 14.20
N GLU A 282 4.14 -19.75 13.72
CA GLU A 282 5.01 -20.83 13.25
C GLU A 282 5.87 -20.45 12.03
N PHE A 283 5.47 -19.41 11.29
CA PHE A 283 6.19 -18.93 10.11
C PHE A 283 7.16 -17.79 10.43
N LEU A 284 6.96 -17.08 11.58
CA LEU A 284 7.68 -15.85 11.90
C LEU A 284 9.08 -16.10 12.46
N HIS A 285 9.99 -15.18 12.18
CA HIS A 285 11.28 -15.06 12.88
C HIS A 285 11.05 -14.38 14.22
N LEU A 286 10.90 -15.17 15.29
CA LEU A 286 10.53 -14.70 16.63
C LEU A 286 11.69 -14.09 17.43
N ASP A 287 12.92 -14.31 16.99
CA ASP A 287 14.17 -13.87 17.62
C ASP A 287 14.62 -12.47 17.15
N VAL A 288 13.93 -11.86 16.16
CA VAL A 288 14.23 -10.49 15.72
C VAL A 288 13.98 -9.49 16.84
N LYS A 289 14.89 -8.52 16.99
CA LYS A 289 14.76 -7.42 17.94
C LYS A 289 13.71 -6.42 17.50
N THR A 290 13.13 -5.72 18.47
CA THR A 290 12.17 -4.65 18.25
C THR A 290 12.55 -3.40 19.06
N VAL A 291 11.84 -2.29 18.84
CA VAL A 291 12.04 -1.02 19.60
C VAL A 291 11.86 -1.14 21.10
N THR A 292 11.32 -2.27 21.61
CA THR A 292 11.25 -2.52 23.07
C THR A 292 12.57 -3.00 23.66
N GLY A 293 13.62 -3.20 22.85
CA GLY A 293 14.87 -3.88 23.24
C GLY A 293 14.74 -5.39 23.36
N ARG A 294 13.51 -5.92 23.23
CA ARG A 294 13.18 -7.36 23.34
C ARG A 294 12.92 -7.95 21.97
N THR A 295 12.92 -9.28 21.92
CA THR A 295 12.55 -10.00 20.69
C THR A 295 11.05 -9.95 20.42
N LEU A 296 10.66 -10.20 19.16
CA LEU A 296 9.26 -10.33 18.77
C LEU A 296 8.54 -11.39 19.61
N GLY A 297 9.15 -12.56 19.80
CA GLY A 297 8.56 -13.65 20.57
C GLY A 297 8.32 -13.30 22.05
N GLU A 298 9.23 -12.54 22.65
CA GLU A 298 9.06 -12.04 24.02
C GLU A 298 7.93 -11.01 24.12
N ASN A 299 7.81 -10.11 23.14
CA ASN A 299 6.73 -9.13 23.10
C ASN A 299 5.36 -9.79 22.95
N LEU A 300 5.22 -10.77 22.06
CA LEU A 300 3.96 -11.51 21.88
C LEU A 300 3.55 -12.21 23.17
N LYS A 301 4.50 -12.85 23.87
CA LYS A 301 4.26 -13.49 25.17
C LYS A 301 3.82 -12.47 26.24
N ASP A 302 4.41 -11.30 26.25
CA ASP A 302 4.06 -10.22 27.18
C ASP A 302 2.63 -9.73 26.97
N LEU A 303 2.22 -9.55 25.71
CA LEU A 303 0.86 -9.11 25.36
C LEU A 303 -0.21 -10.14 25.78
N GLN A 304 0.11 -11.44 25.77
CA GLN A 304 -0.78 -12.48 26.29
C GLN A 304 -0.98 -12.39 27.81
N LEU A 305 0.00 -11.83 28.55
CA LEU A 305 -0.01 -11.82 30.01
C LEU A 305 -0.45 -10.48 30.62
N ASN A 306 -0.38 -9.38 29.87
CA ASN A 306 -0.58 -8.04 30.41
C ASN A 306 -2.00 -7.47 30.21
N GLY A 307 -2.95 -8.27 29.70
CA GLY A 307 -4.33 -7.85 29.48
C GLY A 307 -4.58 -7.07 28.20
N PHE A 308 -3.61 -7.06 27.27
CA PHE A 308 -3.75 -6.35 25.99
C PHE A 308 -4.97 -6.83 25.18
N TYR A 309 -5.12 -8.14 25.01
CA TYR A 309 -6.22 -8.71 24.23
C TYR A 309 -7.57 -8.43 24.87
N GLU A 310 -7.69 -8.54 26.20
CA GLU A 310 -8.91 -8.19 26.94
C GLU A 310 -9.27 -6.72 26.74
N ASN A 311 -8.26 -5.84 26.74
CA ASN A 311 -8.47 -4.41 26.49
C ASN A 311 -8.96 -4.14 25.07
N CYS A 312 -8.44 -4.83 24.05
CA CYS A 312 -8.93 -4.74 22.66
C CYS A 312 -10.36 -5.31 22.54
N HIS A 313 -10.57 -6.51 23.07
CA HIS A 313 -11.82 -7.26 22.90
C HIS A 313 -13.03 -6.64 23.63
N LYS A 314 -12.81 -5.78 24.65
CA LYS A 314 -13.88 -5.11 25.41
C LYS A 314 -14.86 -4.31 24.53
N TYR A 315 -14.44 -3.92 23.33
CA TYR A 315 -15.28 -3.15 22.39
C TYR A 315 -16.21 -4.03 21.54
N LEU A 316 -15.85 -5.30 21.30
CA LEU A 316 -16.58 -6.20 20.40
C LEU A 316 -18.01 -6.57 20.85
N PRO A 317 -18.30 -6.81 22.15
CA PRO A 317 -19.64 -7.18 22.59
C PRO A 317 -20.71 -6.13 22.25
N ALA A 318 -20.37 -4.84 22.38
CA ALA A 318 -21.29 -3.75 22.04
C ALA A 318 -21.60 -3.68 20.54
N LEU A 319 -20.72 -4.23 19.70
CA LEU A 319 -20.84 -4.28 18.24
C LEU A 319 -21.51 -5.59 17.76
N GLY A 320 -21.73 -6.56 18.65
CA GLY A 320 -22.29 -7.88 18.32
C GLY A 320 -21.36 -8.75 17.47
N VAL A 321 -20.04 -8.55 17.55
CA VAL A 321 -19.02 -9.18 16.69
C VAL A 321 -18.05 -9.99 17.55
N LYS A 322 -17.54 -11.10 17.00
CA LYS A 322 -16.53 -11.95 17.64
C LYS A 322 -15.19 -11.78 16.96
N VAL A 323 -14.09 -12.06 17.65
CA VAL A 323 -12.73 -12.07 17.09
C VAL A 323 -12.67 -12.90 15.81
N GLY A 324 -13.22 -14.12 15.81
CA GLY A 324 -13.22 -15.00 14.64
C GLY A 324 -14.05 -14.54 13.44
N ASP A 325 -14.88 -13.49 13.58
CA ASP A 325 -15.56 -12.84 12.44
C ASP A 325 -14.60 -11.92 11.68
N ILE A 326 -13.57 -11.40 12.36
CA ILE A 326 -12.60 -10.42 11.89
C ILE A 326 -11.28 -11.08 11.51
N ILE A 327 -10.67 -11.83 12.42
CA ILE A 327 -9.43 -12.60 12.21
C ILE A 327 -9.79 -14.08 12.18
N LYS A 328 -9.63 -14.71 11.02
CA LYS A 328 -9.85 -16.15 10.88
C LYS A 328 -8.67 -16.93 11.43
N PRO A 329 -8.92 -18.05 12.14
CA PRO A 329 -7.86 -18.95 12.55
C PRO A 329 -7.07 -19.51 11.36
N LEU A 330 -5.80 -19.80 11.57
CA LEU A 330 -4.89 -20.32 10.54
C LEU A 330 -5.44 -21.57 9.83
N HIS A 331 -6.15 -22.45 10.55
CA HIS A 331 -6.73 -23.69 10.01
C HIS A 331 -8.05 -23.50 9.23
N THR A 332 -8.66 -22.31 9.28
CA THR A 332 -9.88 -21.94 8.53
C THR A 332 -9.75 -20.57 7.88
N PRO A 333 -8.74 -20.36 7.01
CA PRO A 333 -8.45 -19.08 6.42
C PRO A 333 -9.54 -18.64 5.45
N ILE A 334 -9.57 -17.33 5.12
CA ILE A 334 -10.43 -16.79 4.05
C ILE A 334 -9.96 -17.34 2.70
N LYS A 335 -8.63 -17.36 2.48
CA LYS A 335 -7.99 -18.00 1.32
C LYS A 335 -6.69 -18.70 1.75
N ALA A 336 -6.37 -19.80 1.10
CA ALA A 336 -5.18 -20.61 1.41
C ALA A 336 -3.85 -19.91 1.11
N GLN A 337 -3.87 -18.80 0.37
CA GLN A 337 -2.70 -18.00 0.00
C GLN A 337 -2.99 -16.52 0.23
N GLY A 338 -1.94 -15.74 0.42
CA GLY A 338 -1.99 -14.28 0.48
C GLY A 338 -2.48 -13.66 -0.83
N ALA A 339 -2.78 -12.38 -0.78
CA ALA A 339 -3.54 -11.69 -1.82
C ALA A 339 -2.74 -11.30 -3.07
N ILE A 340 -1.40 -11.23 -2.99
CA ILE A 340 -0.55 -10.69 -4.06
C ILE A 340 0.10 -11.81 -4.88
N ALA A 341 0.20 -11.58 -6.19
CA ALA A 341 1.02 -12.38 -7.10
C ALA A 341 1.90 -11.46 -7.96
N ILE A 342 3.11 -11.93 -8.25
CA ILE A 342 4.03 -11.30 -9.20
C ILE A 342 3.95 -12.08 -10.52
N LEU A 343 3.50 -11.39 -11.57
CA LEU A 343 3.41 -11.98 -12.90
C LEU A 343 4.66 -11.63 -13.71
N LYS A 344 5.16 -12.59 -14.49
CA LYS A 344 6.29 -12.40 -15.40
C LYS A 344 5.96 -12.96 -16.77
N GLY A 345 6.57 -12.40 -17.79
CA GLY A 345 6.39 -12.84 -19.18
C GLY A 345 7.02 -11.88 -20.17
N ASN A 346 6.75 -12.08 -21.44
CA ASN A 346 7.27 -11.18 -22.47
C ASN A 346 6.67 -9.78 -22.40
N LEU A 347 5.49 -9.61 -21.75
CA LEU A 347 4.89 -8.30 -21.49
C LEU A 347 5.46 -7.63 -20.23
N ALA A 348 5.88 -8.39 -19.24
CA ALA A 348 6.39 -7.91 -17.97
C ALA A 348 7.67 -8.67 -17.56
N PRO A 349 8.80 -8.51 -18.25
CA PRO A 349 10.00 -9.30 -17.99
C PRO A 349 10.61 -9.05 -16.60
N GLU A 350 10.49 -7.84 -16.04
CA GLU A 350 10.91 -7.55 -14.66
C GLU A 350 9.82 -7.88 -13.63
N GLY A 351 8.56 -7.87 -14.06
CA GLY A 351 7.42 -8.22 -13.24
C GLY A 351 6.22 -7.27 -13.39
N ALA A 352 5.09 -7.73 -12.89
CA ALA A 352 3.86 -6.97 -12.70
C ALA A 352 3.17 -7.44 -11.42
N VAL A 353 2.44 -6.56 -10.76
CA VAL A 353 1.78 -6.83 -9.48
C VAL A 353 0.29 -6.99 -9.68
N VAL A 354 -0.29 -8.07 -9.13
CA VAL A 354 -1.74 -8.26 -9.10
C VAL A 354 -2.22 -8.65 -7.72
N LYS A 355 -3.30 -8.01 -7.26
CA LYS A 355 -4.02 -8.39 -6.03
C LYS A 355 -5.13 -9.38 -6.36
N HIS A 356 -4.77 -10.67 -6.47
CA HIS A 356 -5.68 -11.70 -6.96
C HIS A 356 -6.78 -12.13 -5.97
N SER A 357 -6.73 -11.68 -4.73
CA SER A 357 -7.80 -11.96 -3.76
C SER A 357 -9.16 -11.38 -4.14
N ALA A 358 -9.17 -10.34 -4.97
CA ALA A 358 -10.37 -9.63 -5.41
C ALA A 358 -10.77 -9.93 -6.87
N ILE A 359 -10.12 -10.90 -7.53
CA ILE A 359 -10.35 -11.24 -8.93
C ILE A 359 -11.34 -12.40 -9.06
N SER A 360 -12.27 -12.29 -10.01
CA SER A 360 -13.17 -13.38 -10.41
C SER A 360 -12.40 -14.61 -10.86
N PRO A 361 -12.82 -15.83 -10.49
CA PRO A 361 -12.20 -17.05 -10.97
C PRO A 361 -12.08 -17.15 -12.51
N ARG A 362 -12.98 -16.52 -13.26
CA ARG A 362 -12.98 -16.49 -14.73
C ARG A 362 -11.78 -15.76 -15.30
N LEU A 363 -11.26 -14.75 -14.58
CA LEU A 363 -10.14 -13.91 -15.02
C LEU A 363 -8.78 -14.38 -14.46
N MET A 364 -8.77 -15.46 -13.68
CA MET A 364 -7.52 -16.02 -13.17
C MET A 364 -6.65 -16.65 -14.28
N GLN A 365 -7.29 -17.21 -15.32
CA GLN A 365 -6.65 -17.75 -16.52
C GLN A 365 -7.50 -17.38 -17.73
N VAL A 366 -7.04 -16.40 -18.52
CA VAL A 366 -7.83 -15.85 -19.63
C VAL A 366 -6.92 -15.30 -20.74
N THR A 367 -7.44 -15.30 -21.96
CA THR A 367 -6.88 -14.56 -23.09
C THR A 367 -7.84 -13.45 -23.47
N LEU A 368 -7.36 -12.20 -23.47
CA LEU A 368 -8.14 -11.01 -23.75
C LEU A 368 -7.53 -10.25 -24.94
N LYS A 369 -8.30 -9.38 -25.58
CA LYS A 369 -7.84 -8.48 -26.63
C LYS A 369 -7.41 -7.15 -26.05
N ALA A 370 -6.25 -6.65 -26.40
CA ALA A 370 -5.76 -5.37 -25.93
C ALA A 370 -6.60 -4.20 -26.45
N ARG A 371 -6.92 -3.27 -25.55
CA ARG A 371 -7.47 -1.96 -25.81
C ARG A 371 -6.59 -0.91 -25.17
N VAL A 372 -5.89 -0.08 -25.96
CA VAL A 372 -4.74 0.70 -25.49
C VAL A 372 -5.07 2.17 -25.37
N PHE A 373 -4.66 2.77 -24.25
CA PHE A 373 -4.74 4.20 -23.94
C PHE A 373 -3.39 4.68 -23.38
N ASP A 374 -3.02 5.92 -23.72
CA ASP A 374 -1.75 6.52 -23.31
C ASP A 374 -1.89 7.48 -22.11
N CYS A 375 -3.08 7.55 -21.49
CA CYS A 375 -3.36 8.23 -20.23
C CYS A 375 -4.63 7.68 -19.59
N GLU A 376 -4.80 7.91 -18.28
CA GLU A 376 -5.95 7.45 -17.50
C GLU A 376 -7.26 8.11 -17.99
N GLU A 377 -7.26 9.41 -18.30
CA GLU A 377 -8.45 10.17 -18.67
C GLU A 377 -9.16 9.59 -19.90
N ASN A 378 -8.40 9.21 -20.92
CA ASN A 378 -8.95 8.60 -22.14
C ASN A 378 -9.55 7.22 -21.85
N ALA A 379 -8.96 6.45 -20.93
CA ALA A 379 -9.47 5.15 -20.52
C ALA A 379 -10.78 5.31 -19.73
N ILE A 380 -10.83 6.22 -18.76
CA ILE A 380 -12.06 6.54 -18.00
C ILE A 380 -13.19 6.96 -18.95
N GLU A 381 -12.90 7.87 -19.88
CA GLU A 381 -13.89 8.32 -20.85
C GLU A 381 -14.44 7.16 -21.67
N ALA A 382 -13.57 6.25 -22.12
CA ALA A 382 -13.99 5.07 -22.88
C ALA A 382 -14.87 4.13 -22.06
N VAL A 383 -14.56 3.91 -20.77
CA VAL A 383 -15.40 3.11 -19.86
C VAL A 383 -16.77 3.76 -19.67
N LEU A 384 -16.82 5.04 -19.34
CA LEU A 384 -18.08 5.78 -19.09
C LEU A 384 -18.94 5.88 -20.34
N GLN A 385 -18.33 5.99 -21.53
CA GLN A 385 -19.03 6.01 -22.82
C GLN A 385 -19.41 4.60 -23.35
N LYS A 386 -19.17 3.53 -22.55
CA LYS A 386 -19.44 2.13 -22.92
C LYS A 386 -18.73 1.69 -24.21
N LYS A 387 -17.52 2.20 -24.44
CA LYS A 387 -16.64 1.83 -25.56
C LYS A 387 -15.70 0.67 -25.23
N ILE A 388 -15.72 0.18 -23.99
CA ILE A 388 -15.01 -1.01 -23.54
C ILE A 388 -15.99 -2.19 -23.55
N HIS A 389 -15.54 -3.32 -24.08
CA HIS A 389 -16.38 -4.48 -24.29
C HIS A 389 -15.88 -5.69 -23.53
N PRO A 390 -16.76 -6.66 -23.16
CA PRO A 390 -16.37 -7.93 -22.60
C PRO A 390 -15.26 -8.63 -23.43
N GLY A 391 -14.25 -9.16 -22.76
CA GLY A 391 -13.13 -9.82 -23.41
C GLY A 391 -11.97 -8.92 -23.78
N GLU A 392 -11.98 -7.66 -23.34
CA GLU A 392 -10.88 -6.71 -23.55
C GLU A 392 -9.93 -6.63 -22.35
N ALA A 393 -8.64 -6.46 -22.61
CA ALA A 393 -7.62 -6.02 -21.67
C ALA A 393 -7.36 -4.52 -21.91
N VAL A 394 -7.79 -3.68 -20.98
CA VAL A 394 -7.61 -2.22 -21.04
C VAL A 394 -6.19 -1.89 -20.59
N PHE A 395 -5.39 -1.31 -21.47
CA PHE A 395 -4.05 -0.84 -21.18
C PHE A 395 -4.05 0.66 -20.93
N ILE A 396 -3.41 1.09 -19.82
CA ILE A 396 -3.09 2.48 -19.56
C ILE A 396 -1.58 2.57 -19.44
N ARG A 397 -0.94 3.33 -20.34
CA ARG A 397 0.51 3.42 -20.48
C ARG A 397 1.03 4.78 -20.08
N TYR A 398 2.34 4.86 -19.82
CA TYR A 398 3.05 6.09 -19.44
C TYR A 398 2.63 6.68 -18.09
N GLU A 399 2.04 5.83 -17.24
CA GLU A 399 1.66 6.17 -15.86
C GLU A 399 2.64 5.61 -14.82
N GLY A 400 3.81 5.16 -15.28
CA GLY A 400 4.90 4.75 -14.39
C GLY A 400 5.63 5.93 -13.73
N PRO A 401 6.64 5.64 -12.87
CA PRO A 401 7.43 6.66 -12.18
C PRO A 401 8.07 7.66 -13.13
N LYS A 402 8.61 7.20 -14.26
CA LYS A 402 9.26 8.03 -15.28
C LYS A 402 8.30 8.61 -16.31
N GLY A 403 7.07 8.13 -16.34
CA GLY A 403 6.01 8.66 -17.19
C GLY A 403 5.35 9.89 -16.59
N SER A 404 4.53 9.68 -15.57
CA SER A 404 3.68 10.72 -14.96
C SER A 404 3.89 10.91 -13.44
N GLY A 405 4.84 10.20 -12.82
CA GLY A 405 5.03 10.22 -11.36
C GLY A 405 4.27 9.10 -10.63
N MET A 406 3.71 8.14 -11.36
CA MET A 406 3.02 6.95 -10.88
C MET A 406 1.79 7.25 -10.02
N PRO A 407 0.78 7.99 -10.55
CA PRO A 407 -0.46 8.27 -9.84
C PRO A 407 -1.24 7.00 -9.49
N GLU A 408 -2.11 7.08 -8.49
CA GLU A 408 -3.07 6.02 -8.17
C GLU A 408 -4.32 6.15 -9.03
N MET A 409 -4.60 5.18 -9.88
CA MET A 409 -5.76 5.15 -10.77
C MET A 409 -6.98 4.54 -10.05
N PHE A 410 -7.59 5.31 -9.15
CA PHE A 410 -8.74 4.87 -8.38
C PHE A 410 -10.05 4.91 -9.19
N TYR A 411 -10.32 6.02 -9.88
CA TYR A 411 -11.61 6.20 -10.57
C TYR A 411 -11.79 5.23 -11.73
N THR A 412 -10.75 4.91 -12.47
CA THR A 412 -10.82 3.89 -13.54
C THR A 412 -11.19 2.53 -12.97
N THR A 413 -10.56 2.13 -11.86
CA THR A 413 -10.88 0.85 -11.22
C THR A 413 -12.30 0.81 -10.66
N GLU A 414 -12.79 1.90 -10.09
CA GLU A 414 -14.16 1.98 -9.57
C GLU A 414 -15.21 2.04 -10.69
N ALA A 415 -14.92 2.75 -11.79
CA ALA A 415 -15.80 2.76 -12.96
C ALA A 415 -16.00 1.33 -13.52
N ILE A 416 -14.93 0.54 -13.60
CA ILE A 416 -14.99 -0.86 -14.01
C ILE A 416 -15.68 -1.72 -12.95
N ALA A 417 -15.30 -1.59 -11.68
CA ALA A 417 -15.85 -2.41 -10.58
C ALA A 417 -17.35 -2.16 -10.33
N SER A 418 -17.84 -1.00 -10.72
CA SER A 418 -19.26 -0.65 -10.59
C SER A 418 -20.14 -1.19 -11.73
N ASP A 419 -19.54 -1.72 -12.81
CA ASP A 419 -20.25 -2.39 -13.89
C ASP A 419 -20.16 -3.91 -13.71
N PRO A 420 -21.30 -4.59 -13.42
CA PRO A 420 -21.29 -6.03 -13.13
C PRO A 420 -20.80 -6.92 -14.29
N GLU A 421 -20.91 -6.45 -15.54
CA GLU A 421 -20.44 -7.18 -16.70
C GLU A 421 -18.92 -6.97 -16.91
N LEU A 422 -18.46 -5.72 -16.84
CA LEU A 422 -17.05 -5.40 -17.06
C LEU A 422 -16.16 -6.00 -15.97
N VAL A 423 -16.54 -5.94 -14.70
CA VAL A 423 -15.73 -6.47 -13.59
C VAL A 423 -15.43 -7.97 -13.69
N GLU A 424 -16.28 -8.71 -14.40
CA GLU A 424 -16.17 -10.17 -14.60
C GLU A 424 -15.50 -10.56 -15.94
N THR A 425 -15.31 -9.60 -16.86
CA THR A 425 -14.98 -9.93 -18.26
C THR A 425 -13.79 -9.19 -18.83
N ILE A 426 -13.28 -8.16 -18.16
CA ILE A 426 -12.12 -7.40 -18.63
C ILE A 426 -10.97 -7.45 -17.61
N ALA A 427 -9.77 -7.08 -18.06
CA ALA A 427 -8.64 -6.79 -17.17
C ALA A 427 -8.13 -5.36 -17.42
N LEU A 428 -7.62 -4.71 -16.36
CA LEU A 428 -6.93 -3.43 -16.44
C LEU A 428 -5.44 -3.65 -16.21
N ILE A 429 -4.60 -3.20 -17.13
CA ILE A 429 -3.14 -3.43 -17.13
C ILE A 429 -2.41 -2.09 -17.29
N THR A 430 -1.45 -1.79 -16.41
CA THR A 430 -0.73 -0.51 -16.43
C THR A 430 0.69 -0.61 -15.89
N ASP A 431 1.56 0.28 -16.34
CA ASP A 431 2.87 0.54 -15.73
C ASP A 431 2.78 1.48 -14.50
N GLY A 432 1.61 2.10 -14.29
CA GLY A 432 1.27 2.84 -13.10
C GLY A 432 0.86 1.94 -11.91
N ARG A 433 0.13 2.49 -10.95
CA ARG A 433 -0.36 1.79 -9.76
C ARG A 433 -1.84 2.05 -9.51
N PHE A 434 -2.39 1.22 -8.64
CA PHE A 434 -3.78 1.34 -8.21
C PHE A 434 -3.86 1.72 -6.73
N SER A 435 -4.97 2.31 -6.34
CA SER A 435 -5.30 2.55 -4.93
C SER A 435 -5.34 1.24 -4.14
N GLY A 436 -5.01 1.30 -2.84
CA GLY A 436 -5.21 0.19 -1.91
C GLY A 436 -6.67 -0.25 -1.78
N ALA A 437 -7.62 0.59 -2.22
CA ALA A 437 -9.06 0.30 -2.27
C ALA A 437 -9.50 -0.51 -3.51
N THR A 438 -8.62 -0.71 -4.50
CA THR A 438 -8.95 -1.32 -5.79
C THR A 438 -9.59 -2.71 -5.66
N ARG A 439 -10.63 -2.92 -6.45
CA ARG A 439 -11.35 -4.19 -6.66
C ARG A 439 -11.27 -4.58 -8.14
N GLY A 440 -11.43 -5.87 -8.42
CA GLY A 440 -11.44 -6.39 -9.78
C GLY A 440 -10.04 -6.67 -10.37
N PRO A 441 -9.98 -6.97 -11.67
CA PRO A 441 -8.79 -7.51 -12.34
C PRO A 441 -7.80 -6.40 -12.72
N ALA A 442 -7.10 -5.82 -11.74
CA ALA A 442 -6.12 -4.78 -11.94
C ALA A 442 -4.69 -5.32 -11.79
N ILE A 443 -3.90 -5.24 -12.86
CA ILE A 443 -2.48 -5.62 -12.94
C ILE A 443 -1.69 -4.33 -13.11
N GLY A 444 -0.93 -3.94 -12.10
CA GLY A 444 -0.13 -2.72 -12.10
C GLY A 444 1.38 -2.98 -12.02
N HIS A 445 2.15 -1.90 -11.96
CA HIS A 445 3.61 -1.91 -11.85
C HIS A 445 4.29 -2.71 -12.98
N VAL A 446 3.66 -2.80 -14.18
CA VAL A 446 4.25 -3.53 -15.32
C VAL A 446 5.62 -2.93 -15.63
N SER A 447 6.64 -3.78 -15.57
CA SER A 447 8.04 -3.34 -15.69
C SER A 447 8.81 -4.19 -16.70
N PRO A 448 9.68 -3.53 -17.51
CA PRO A 448 9.97 -2.10 -17.59
C PRO A 448 8.76 -1.26 -18.04
N GLU A 449 8.67 -0.02 -17.54
CA GLU A 449 7.55 0.88 -17.87
C GLU A 449 7.59 1.37 -19.33
N ALA A 450 6.47 1.91 -19.82
CA ALA A 450 6.34 2.39 -21.20
C ALA A 450 7.33 3.52 -21.52
N SER A 451 7.58 4.43 -20.57
CA SER A 451 8.53 5.54 -20.74
C SER A 451 9.99 5.11 -20.87
N GLU A 452 10.32 3.86 -20.54
CA GLU A 452 11.62 3.23 -20.77
C GLU A 452 11.65 2.33 -22.02
N GLY A 453 10.57 2.33 -22.82
CA GLY A 453 10.42 1.45 -23.98
C GLY A 453 10.19 -0.02 -23.59
N GLY A 454 9.65 -0.27 -22.39
CA GLY A 454 9.24 -1.58 -21.95
C GLY A 454 8.20 -2.21 -22.90
N PRO A 455 7.98 -3.54 -22.86
CA PRO A 455 7.06 -4.20 -23.77
C PRO A 455 5.64 -3.63 -23.75
N ILE A 456 5.19 -3.07 -22.62
CA ILE A 456 3.89 -2.43 -22.50
C ILE A 456 3.73 -1.24 -23.48
N ALA A 457 4.82 -0.52 -23.80
CA ALA A 457 4.81 0.57 -24.80
C ALA A 457 4.53 0.06 -26.21
N LEU A 458 4.77 -1.22 -26.47
CA LEU A 458 4.71 -1.84 -27.79
C LEU A 458 3.39 -2.56 -28.04
N VAL A 459 2.49 -2.63 -27.05
CA VAL A 459 1.17 -3.23 -27.20
C VAL A 459 0.31 -2.38 -28.12
N GLU A 460 -0.38 -3.01 -29.06
CA GLU A 460 -1.33 -2.40 -29.98
C GLU A 460 -2.75 -2.94 -29.76
N ASN A 461 -3.76 -2.21 -30.22
CA ASN A 461 -5.14 -2.69 -30.16
C ASN A 461 -5.27 -4.05 -30.88
N ASP A 462 -6.12 -4.90 -30.33
CA ASP A 462 -6.37 -6.27 -30.80
C ASP A 462 -5.18 -7.25 -30.62
N ASP A 463 -4.08 -6.88 -29.94
CA ASP A 463 -3.10 -7.86 -29.51
C ASP A 463 -3.74 -8.84 -28.50
N LEU A 464 -3.38 -10.12 -28.57
CA LEU A 464 -3.88 -11.14 -27.67
C LEU A 464 -2.99 -11.24 -26.43
N ILE A 465 -3.59 -11.02 -25.28
CA ILE A 465 -2.90 -10.98 -23.98
C ILE A 465 -3.34 -12.19 -23.16
N ARG A 466 -2.39 -13.06 -22.82
CA ARG A 466 -2.61 -14.17 -21.90
C ARG A 466 -2.28 -13.74 -20.48
N ILE A 467 -3.27 -13.87 -19.61
CA ILE A 467 -3.14 -13.71 -18.15
C ILE A 467 -3.29 -15.10 -17.54
N ASP A 468 -2.27 -15.58 -16.83
CA ASP A 468 -2.31 -16.82 -16.07
C ASP A 468 -1.74 -16.57 -14.66
N ILE A 469 -2.63 -16.19 -13.74
CA ILE A 469 -2.25 -15.82 -12.37
C ILE A 469 -1.73 -17.04 -11.59
N PRO A 470 -2.34 -18.23 -11.65
CA PRO A 470 -1.78 -19.45 -11.04
C PRO A 470 -0.35 -19.76 -11.50
N ALA A 471 -0.07 -19.66 -12.80
CA ALA A 471 1.26 -19.88 -13.35
C ALA A 471 2.19 -18.66 -13.25
N ARG A 472 1.68 -17.50 -12.74
CA ARG A 472 2.44 -16.24 -12.67
C ARG A 472 2.92 -15.74 -14.03
N ARG A 473 2.05 -15.80 -15.03
CA ARG A 473 2.38 -15.42 -16.41
C ARG A 473 1.55 -14.23 -16.89
N LEU A 474 2.21 -13.35 -17.64
CA LEU A 474 1.60 -12.24 -18.36
C LEU A 474 2.31 -12.08 -19.71
N ASP A 475 1.65 -12.49 -20.78
CA ASP A 475 2.28 -12.60 -22.10
C ASP A 475 1.42 -12.02 -23.22
N ILE A 476 2.07 -11.41 -24.20
CA ILE A 476 1.54 -11.17 -25.53
C ILE A 476 1.69 -12.48 -26.29
N ILE A 477 0.59 -13.04 -26.80
CA ILE A 477 0.56 -14.32 -27.49
C ILE A 477 0.01 -14.25 -28.92
N GLY A 478 -0.39 -13.06 -29.37
CA GLY A 478 -0.92 -12.84 -30.70
C GLY A 478 -1.01 -11.38 -31.06
N THR A 479 -1.26 -11.08 -32.30
CA THR A 479 -1.40 -9.73 -32.84
C THR A 479 -2.56 -9.66 -33.84
N GLY A 480 -3.30 -8.54 -33.86
CA GLY A 480 -4.47 -8.37 -34.71
C GLY A 480 -5.54 -9.45 -34.50
N GLY A 481 -5.71 -9.94 -33.28
CA GLY A 481 -6.68 -10.98 -32.93
C GLY A 481 -6.26 -12.41 -33.34
N ILE A 482 -5.03 -12.63 -33.80
CA ILE A 482 -4.53 -13.93 -34.27
C ILE A 482 -3.36 -14.39 -33.37
N GLU A 483 -3.45 -15.61 -32.84
CA GLU A 483 -2.32 -16.23 -32.10
C GLU A 483 -1.10 -16.41 -33.01
N ARG A 484 0.10 -16.24 -32.42
CA ARG A 484 1.40 -16.32 -33.08
C ARG A 484 2.34 -17.20 -32.28
N SER A 485 3.39 -17.72 -32.94
CA SER A 485 4.47 -18.40 -32.24
C SER A 485 5.29 -17.39 -31.39
N ALA A 486 6.03 -17.89 -30.42
CA ALA A 486 6.88 -17.04 -29.59
C ALA A 486 7.93 -16.28 -30.41
N GLU A 487 8.49 -16.92 -31.43
CA GLU A 487 9.48 -16.34 -32.35
C GLU A 487 8.86 -15.22 -33.20
N GLU A 488 7.62 -15.40 -33.67
CA GLU A 488 6.89 -14.37 -34.42
C GLU A 488 6.60 -13.15 -33.52
N ILE A 489 6.15 -13.37 -32.27
CA ILE A 489 5.91 -12.30 -31.31
C ILE A 489 7.18 -11.54 -31.03
N GLU A 490 8.30 -12.22 -30.77
CA GLU A 490 9.59 -11.56 -30.50
C GLU A 490 10.03 -10.69 -31.69
N LYS A 491 9.87 -11.20 -32.92
CA LYS A 491 10.16 -10.43 -34.13
C LYS A 491 9.27 -9.18 -34.24
N ILE A 492 7.96 -9.32 -34.05
CA ILE A 492 7.00 -8.19 -34.12
C ILE A 492 7.33 -7.15 -33.05
N LEU A 493 7.59 -7.58 -31.80
CA LEU A 493 7.96 -6.65 -30.73
C LEU A 493 9.29 -5.95 -31.01
N SER A 494 10.25 -6.63 -31.63
CA SER A 494 11.51 -6.04 -32.07
C SER A 494 11.30 -4.98 -33.15
N GLU A 495 10.43 -5.27 -34.15
CA GLU A 495 10.06 -4.33 -35.22
C GLU A 495 9.34 -3.10 -34.63
N ARG A 496 8.35 -3.29 -33.73
CA ARG A 496 7.66 -2.18 -33.06
C ARG A 496 8.62 -1.34 -32.22
N ARG A 497 9.56 -1.99 -31.51
CA ARG A 497 10.61 -1.28 -30.73
C ARG A 497 11.51 -0.43 -31.60
N ALA A 498 11.87 -0.87 -32.79
CA ALA A 498 12.68 -0.10 -33.73
C ALA A 498 11.99 1.18 -34.22
N HIS A 499 10.66 1.23 -34.17
CA HIS A 499 9.84 2.39 -34.56
C HIS A 499 9.31 3.19 -33.36
N TRP A 500 9.46 2.66 -32.13
CA TRP A 500 9.00 3.36 -30.93
C TRP A 500 9.83 4.61 -30.67
N ILE A 501 9.16 5.71 -30.43
CA ILE A 501 9.78 6.98 -30.06
C ILE A 501 9.29 7.33 -28.66
N LYS A 502 10.24 7.57 -27.76
CA LYS A 502 9.90 8.00 -26.39
C LYS A 502 9.06 9.28 -26.45
N PRO A 503 7.86 9.29 -25.87
CA PRO A 503 7.06 10.51 -25.75
C PRO A 503 7.83 11.59 -25.00
N GLU A 504 7.61 12.83 -25.38
CA GLU A 504 8.18 13.97 -24.69
C GLU A 504 7.53 14.10 -23.30
N SER A 505 8.36 14.28 -22.25
CA SER A 505 7.83 14.46 -20.88
C SER A 505 6.94 15.70 -20.82
N GLN A 506 5.79 15.57 -20.20
CA GLN A 506 4.91 16.71 -19.90
C GLN A 506 5.50 17.65 -18.84
N TYR A 507 6.44 17.15 -18.02
CA TYR A 507 7.11 17.94 -16.99
C TYR A 507 8.45 18.46 -17.51
N LYS A 508 8.60 19.80 -17.54
CA LYS A 508 9.79 20.49 -18.04
C LYS A 508 10.54 21.22 -16.91
N LYS A 509 10.01 21.16 -15.68
CA LYS A 509 10.58 21.82 -14.49
C LYS A 509 9.89 21.34 -13.22
N GLY A 510 10.53 21.58 -12.09
CA GLY A 510 9.96 21.29 -10.78
C GLY A 510 10.22 19.87 -10.32
N ILE A 511 9.52 19.47 -9.24
CA ILE A 511 9.82 18.21 -8.57
C ILE A 511 9.46 16.97 -9.40
N LEU A 512 8.39 17.03 -10.21
CA LEU A 512 8.02 15.93 -11.09
C LEU A 512 9.02 15.74 -12.23
N ASP A 513 9.60 16.82 -12.77
CA ASP A 513 10.69 16.72 -13.76
C ASP A 513 11.91 16.00 -13.15
N ILE A 514 12.30 16.38 -11.93
CA ILE A 514 13.40 15.72 -11.20
C ILE A 514 13.08 14.25 -10.95
N TYR A 515 11.87 13.96 -10.47
CA TYR A 515 11.45 12.60 -10.12
C TYR A 515 11.38 11.68 -11.33
N THR A 516 10.75 12.12 -12.42
CA THR A 516 10.62 11.30 -13.63
C THR A 516 11.96 10.97 -14.29
N HIS A 517 12.98 11.82 -14.11
CA HIS A 517 14.34 11.54 -14.60
C HIS A 517 15.14 10.62 -13.69
N ASN A 518 14.91 10.64 -12.37
CA ASN A 518 15.77 9.99 -11.38
C ASN A 518 15.09 8.83 -10.63
N SER A 519 13.83 8.52 -10.90
CA SER A 519 13.16 7.40 -10.24
C SER A 519 13.65 6.04 -10.75
N VAL A 520 13.72 5.06 -9.84
CA VAL A 520 14.01 3.67 -10.20
C VAL A 520 12.73 2.92 -10.59
N SER A 521 12.92 1.72 -11.17
CA SER A 521 11.81 0.81 -11.53
C SER A 521 10.85 0.57 -10.34
N PRO A 522 9.53 0.46 -10.58
CA PRO A 522 8.56 0.06 -9.56
C PRO A 522 8.93 -1.25 -8.86
N MET A 523 9.56 -2.19 -9.56
CA MET A 523 10.03 -3.45 -8.98
C MET A 523 11.15 -3.28 -7.94
N LYS A 524 11.77 -2.10 -7.87
CA LYS A 524 12.77 -1.72 -6.88
C LYS A 524 12.23 -0.77 -5.81
N GLY A 525 10.99 -0.27 -5.96
CA GLY A 525 10.34 0.64 -4.98
C GLY A 525 10.08 2.05 -5.48
N ALA A 526 10.36 2.36 -6.75
CA ALA A 526 10.10 3.67 -7.38
C ALA A 526 10.57 4.87 -6.52
N TYR A 527 11.68 4.73 -5.83
CA TYR A 527 12.32 5.83 -5.09
C TYR A 527 13.21 6.65 -6.03
N MET A 528 13.52 7.87 -5.60
CA MET A 528 14.38 8.78 -6.32
C MET A 528 15.85 8.54 -5.94
N GLU A 529 16.68 8.20 -6.91
CA GLU A 529 18.14 8.16 -6.73
C GLU A 529 18.71 9.58 -6.81
N PHE A 530 19.19 10.08 -5.67
CA PHE A 530 19.77 11.42 -5.55
C PHE A 530 21.26 11.45 -5.91
N PHE A 531 21.74 10.89 -6.91
CA PHE A 531 23.15 10.82 -7.36
C PHE A 531 23.77 9.42 -7.25
N MET A 532 23.99 8.85 -8.40
CA MET A 532 25.18 8.02 -8.60
C MET A 532 26.29 8.85 -9.24
#